data_8cbbde342146e95b3a4e526b4fe342b4
#
_entry.id   8cbbde342146e95b3a4e526b4fe342b4
#
_cell.length_a   1.000
_cell.length_b   1.000
_cell.length_c   1.000
_cell.angle_alpha   90.00
_cell.angle_beta   90.00
_cell.angle_gamma   90.00
#
_symmetry.space_group_name_H-M   'P 1'
#
loop_
_entity.id
_entity.type
_entity.pdbx_description
1 polymer ?
#
loop_
_entity_poly.entity_id
_entity_poly.type
_entity_poly.pdbx_seq_one_letter_code
_entity_poly.pdbx_strand_id
1 'polypeptide(L)'
;DPGENDSTFKNFLISDDLICDYIFEFAPASVVNENIKILANSNAKLIIGSSGVNDESIELLKNSEKGVAVIPNFSAGAAFQKVFSEQLSNTFKNVHIVEKHHSNKEDAPSGTSKDVASSLEKMNSEEIEGEYFATTKENLINIYSLRSDDYLAEQEVVFSNTFEEFILDHKVNDRKAYLTGIEIVLREMENVNSYVYGLETLMKEAMD
;
A
#
# COMPACT_ATOMS: atom_id res chain seq x y z
N ASP A 1 -18.33 0.77 11.83
CA ASP A 1 -18.05 2.11 12.36
C ASP A 1 -19.13 2.49 13.38
N PRO A 2 -18.79 2.83 14.65
CA PRO A 2 -19.79 3.20 15.67
C PRO A 2 -20.62 4.46 15.32
N GLY A 3 -20.22 5.22 14.30
CA GLY A 3 -20.88 6.44 13.86
C GLY A 3 -21.91 6.28 12.74
N GLU A 4 -21.99 5.12 12.10
CA GLU A 4 -22.92 4.88 10.99
C GLU A 4 -24.10 4.04 11.43
N ASN A 5 -25.30 4.65 11.44
CA ASN A 5 -26.58 3.95 11.61
C ASN A 5 -27.20 3.64 10.23
N ASP A 6 -26.58 2.78 9.43
CA ASP A 6 -27.22 2.21 8.27
C ASP A 6 -28.01 0.96 8.68
N SER A 7 -29.34 1.03 8.56
CA SER A 7 -30.24 -0.08 8.90
C SER A 7 -30.09 -1.30 7.98
N THR A 8 -29.33 -1.18 6.90
CA THR A 8 -29.09 -2.25 5.92
C THR A 8 -28.02 -3.22 6.43
N PHE A 9 -27.10 -2.77 7.29
CA PHE A 9 -26.02 -3.57 7.84
C PHE A 9 -26.15 -3.73 9.35
N LYS A 10 -25.85 -4.93 9.84
CA LYS A 10 -25.78 -5.17 11.26
C LYS A 10 -24.42 -4.69 11.79
N ASN A 11 -24.44 -3.65 12.64
CA ASN A 11 -23.26 -3.15 13.32
C ASN A 11 -22.91 -4.04 14.51
N PHE A 12 -21.65 -4.42 14.63
CA PHE A 12 -21.09 -5.14 15.76
C PHE A 12 -20.05 -4.28 16.47
N LEU A 13 -19.97 -4.38 17.78
CA LEU A 13 -18.80 -3.89 18.50
C LEU A 13 -17.64 -4.85 18.26
N ILE A 14 -16.42 -4.31 18.18
CA ILE A 14 -15.22 -5.13 17.95
C ILE A 14 -14.94 -6.13 19.08
N SER A 15 -15.55 -5.92 20.26
CA SER A 15 -15.49 -6.84 21.41
C SER A 15 -16.47 -8.00 21.33
N ASP A 16 -17.35 -8.03 20.32
CA ASP A 16 -18.30 -9.13 20.16
C ASP A 16 -17.58 -10.38 19.65
N ASP A 17 -18.07 -11.57 20.01
CA ASP A 17 -17.62 -12.84 19.44
C ASP A 17 -18.06 -12.91 17.97
N LEU A 18 -17.17 -12.48 17.08
CA LEU A 18 -17.42 -12.46 15.65
C LEU A 18 -17.19 -13.86 15.06
N ILE A 19 -18.27 -14.47 14.55
CA ILE A 19 -18.21 -15.72 13.78
C ILE A 19 -18.22 -15.35 12.29
N CYS A 20 -17.04 -15.28 11.67
CA CYS A 20 -16.86 -15.00 10.27
C CYS A 20 -15.52 -15.59 9.79
N ASP A 21 -15.38 -15.77 8.47
CA ASP A 21 -14.15 -16.30 7.86
C ASP A 21 -13.09 -15.23 7.72
N TYR A 22 -13.49 -13.98 7.41
CA TYR A 22 -12.59 -12.85 7.14
C TYR A 22 -13.04 -11.59 7.90
N ILE A 23 -12.05 -10.84 8.37
CA ILE A 23 -12.26 -9.50 8.94
C ILE A 23 -11.37 -8.51 8.19
N PHE A 24 -11.99 -7.46 7.64
CA PHE A 24 -11.31 -6.30 7.09
C PHE A 24 -11.22 -5.19 8.14
N GLU A 25 -10.00 -4.75 8.42
CA GLU A 25 -9.72 -3.63 9.32
C GLU A 25 -9.30 -2.40 8.51
N PHE A 26 -10.15 -1.36 8.49
CA PHE A 26 -9.94 -0.10 7.80
C PHE A 26 -10.10 1.13 8.70
N ALA A 27 -10.02 0.94 10.02
CA ALA A 27 -10.19 2.04 10.96
C ALA A 27 -9.05 3.07 10.87
N PRO A 28 -9.27 4.30 11.37
CA PRO A 28 -8.23 5.33 11.42
C PRO A 28 -6.99 4.89 12.20
N ALA A 29 -5.82 5.46 11.83
CA ALA A 29 -4.53 5.19 12.48
C ALA A 29 -4.53 5.37 13.99
N SER A 30 -5.42 6.22 14.52
CA SER A 30 -5.56 6.45 15.97
C SER A 30 -6.10 5.26 16.76
N VAL A 31 -6.77 4.30 16.11
CA VAL A 31 -7.43 3.16 16.80
C VAL A 31 -7.01 1.79 16.23
N VAL A 32 -6.36 1.72 15.09
CA VAL A 32 -6.01 0.46 14.41
C VAL A 32 -5.21 -0.49 15.31
N ASN A 33 -4.25 0.02 16.07
CA ASN A 33 -3.40 -0.82 16.91
C ASN A 33 -4.15 -1.44 18.10
N GLU A 34 -5.14 -0.74 18.67
CA GLU A 34 -6.01 -1.31 19.69
C GLU A 34 -6.97 -2.35 19.09
N ASN A 35 -7.50 -2.08 17.90
CA ASN A 35 -8.32 -3.04 17.17
C ASN A 35 -7.55 -4.32 16.87
N ILE A 36 -6.31 -4.22 16.40
CA ILE A 36 -5.45 -5.37 16.10
C ILE A 36 -5.25 -6.26 17.34
N LYS A 37 -5.03 -5.69 18.52
CA LYS A 37 -4.90 -6.46 19.78
C LYS A 37 -6.15 -7.31 20.09
N ILE A 38 -7.33 -6.79 19.78
CA ILE A 38 -8.59 -7.52 19.96
C ILE A 38 -8.76 -8.58 18.86
N LEU A 39 -8.59 -8.17 17.58
CA LEU A 39 -8.78 -9.03 16.41
C LEU A 39 -7.77 -10.18 16.33
N ALA A 40 -6.57 -10.00 16.86
CA ALA A 40 -5.57 -11.06 16.94
C ALA A 40 -6.06 -12.30 17.67
N ASN A 41 -7.04 -12.18 18.58
CA ASN A 41 -7.65 -13.28 19.30
C ASN A 41 -8.85 -13.92 18.57
N SER A 42 -9.33 -13.35 17.46
CA SER A 42 -10.43 -13.93 16.68
C SER A 42 -9.96 -15.17 15.91
N ASN A 43 -10.88 -16.02 15.47
CA ASN A 43 -10.57 -17.17 14.62
C ASN A 43 -10.60 -16.82 13.12
N ALA A 44 -11.00 -15.63 12.75
CA ALA A 44 -11.08 -15.18 11.37
C ALA A 44 -9.68 -14.86 10.80
N LYS A 45 -9.52 -15.02 9.50
CA LYS A 45 -8.36 -14.47 8.78
C LYS A 45 -8.49 -12.95 8.73
N LEU A 46 -7.36 -12.24 8.88
CA LEU A 46 -7.36 -10.78 9.01
C LEU A 46 -6.81 -10.12 7.75
N ILE A 47 -7.51 -9.10 7.27
CA ILE A 47 -7.04 -8.22 6.21
C ILE A 47 -6.95 -6.80 6.78
N ILE A 48 -5.73 -6.30 6.96
CA ILE A 48 -5.45 -5.00 7.56
C ILE A 48 -5.13 -4.01 6.44
N GLY A 49 -6.07 -3.13 6.14
CA GLY A 49 -5.92 -2.06 5.14
C GLY A 49 -5.68 -0.69 5.75
N SER A 50 -5.69 -0.59 7.07
CA SER A 50 -5.46 0.65 7.80
C SER A 50 -4.01 1.10 7.75
N SER A 51 -3.79 2.42 7.65
CA SER A 51 -2.49 3.03 7.88
C SER A 51 -2.17 3.15 9.38
N GLY A 52 -0.90 3.33 9.73
CA GLY A 52 -0.48 3.59 11.12
C GLY A 52 -0.35 2.33 11.98
N VAL A 53 -0.27 1.16 11.38
CA VAL A 53 0.09 -0.09 12.08
C VAL A 53 1.53 0.02 12.58
N ASN A 54 1.74 -0.09 13.88
CA ASN A 54 3.05 0.02 14.52
C ASN A 54 3.78 -1.34 14.60
N ASP A 55 5.05 -1.30 14.95
CA ASP A 55 5.91 -2.50 15.01
C ASP A 55 5.39 -3.55 16.00
N GLU A 56 4.84 -3.14 17.14
CA GLU A 56 4.24 -4.05 18.14
C GLU A 56 3.07 -4.83 17.52
N SER A 57 2.19 -4.14 16.79
CA SER A 57 1.06 -4.76 16.10
C SER A 57 1.52 -5.66 14.95
N ILE A 58 2.54 -5.26 14.21
CA ILE A 58 3.14 -6.10 13.16
C ILE A 58 3.70 -7.40 13.76
N GLU A 59 4.44 -7.33 14.86
CA GLU A 59 4.97 -8.53 15.50
C GLU A 59 3.85 -9.43 16.06
N LEU A 60 2.78 -8.85 16.60
CA LEU A 60 1.60 -9.60 17.03
C LEU A 60 0.94 -10.35 15.85
N LEU A 61 0.79 -9.67 14.70
CA LEU A 61 0.20 -10.25 13.48
C LEU A 61 1.10 -11.32 12.87
N LYS A 62 2.42 -11.17 12.87
CA LYS A 62 3.38 -12.17 12.39
C LYS A 62 3.33 -13.48 13.19
N ASN A 63 3.03 -13.38 14.49
CA ASN A 63 2.92 -14.54 15.37
C ASN A 63 1.53 -15.20 15.35
N SER A 64 0.64 -14.76 14.47
CA SER A 64 -0.69 -15.34 14.32
C SER A 64 -0.61 -16.73 13.68
N GLU A 65 -1.34 -17.70 14.22
CA GLU A 65 -1.49 -19.06 13.66
C GLU A 65 -2.49 -19.12 12.49
N LYS A 66 -3.11 -18.00 12.14
CA LYS A 66 -4.07 -17.86 11.03
C LYS A 66 -3.53 -16.94 9.96
N GLY A 67 -4.14 -16.98 8.77
CA GLY A 67 -3.76 -16.10 7.67
C GLY A 67 -4.01 -14.62 8.02
N VAL A 68 -2.99 -13.81 7.83
CA VAL A 68 -3.04 -12.36 8.00
C VAL A 68 -2.43 -11.68 6.79
N ALA A 69 -3.15 -10.74 6.18
CA ALA A 69 -2.63 -9.90 5.10
C ALA A 69 -2.65 -8.43 5.54
N VAL A 70 -1.49 -7.79 5.57
CA VAL A 70 -1.38 -6.34 5.75
C VAL A 70 -1.19 -5.70 4.39
N ILE A 71 -2.20 -4.97 3.92
CA ILE A 71 -2.28 -4.42 2.57
C ILE A 71 -2.34 -2.89 2.64
N PRO A 72 -1.21 -2.19 2.61
CA PRO A 72 -1.19 -0.72 2.70
C PRO A 72 -1.84 -0.02 1.50
N ASN A 73 -1.90 -0.71 0.35
CA ASN A 73 -2.50 -0.17 -0.86
C ASN A 73 -3.19 -1.29 -1.67
N PHE A 74 -4.50 -1.13 -1.92
CA PHE A 74 -5.31 -2.08 -2.71
C PHE A 74 -5.30 -1.78 -4.22
N SER A 75 -4.47 -0.87 -4.71
CA SER A 75 -4.33 -0.63 -6.15
C SER A 75 -3.48 -1.72 -6.78
N ALA A 76 -4.08 -2.56 -7.63
CA ALA A 76 -3.35 -3.56 -8.41
C ALA A 76 -2.29 -2.91 -9.31
N GLY A 77 -2.57 -1.73 -9.90
CA GLY A 77 -1.60 -0.99 -10.70
C GLY A 77 -0.38 -0.53 -9.88
N ALA A 78 -0.59 -0.06 -8.65
CA ALA A 78 0.52 0.31 -7.76
C ALA A 78 1.37 -0.92 -7.37
N ALA A 79 0.71 -2.07 -7.12
CA ALA A 79 1.41 -3.33 -6.83
C ALA A 79 2.26 -3.79 -8.03
N PHE A 80 1.73 -3.76 -9.25
CA PHE A 80 2.52 -4.04 -10.47
C PHE A 80 3.66 -3.06 -10.67
N GLN A 81 3.42 -1.76 -10.47
CA GLN A 81 4.46 -0.75 -10.58
C GLN A 81 5.62 -1.04 -9.64
N LYS A 82 5.37 -1.45 -8.40
CA LYS A 82 6.40 -1.86 -7.44
C LYS A 82 7.17 -3.09 -7.92
N VAL A 83 6.49 -4.16 -8.33
CA VAL A 83 7.11 -5.41 -8.81
C VAL A 83 8.01 -5.15 -10.02
N PHE A 84 7.52 -4.38 -11.00
CA PHE A 84 8.30 -4.05 -12.18
C PHE A 84 9.47 -3.11 -11.87
N SER A 85 9.29 -2.18 -10.92
CA SER A 85 10.38 -1.32 -10.44
C SER A 85 11.52 -2.15 -9.83
N GLU A 86 11.20 -3.14 -9.00
CA GLU A 86 12.18 -4.07 -8.44
C GLU A 86 12.94 -4.85 -9.52
N GLN A 87 12.26 -5.27 -10.59
CA GLN A 87 12.90 -5.97 -11.71
C GLN A 87 13.81 -5.04 -12.53
N LEU A 88 13.36 -3.82 -12.83
CA LEU A 88 14.11 -2.84 -13.61
C LEU A 88 15.35 -2.34 -12.87
N SER A 89 15.34 -2.30 -11.55
CA SER A 89 16.49 -1.89 -10.73
C SER A 89 17.74 -2.76 -10.94
N ASN A 90 17.58 -3.98 -11.46
CA ASN A 90 18.69 -4.86 -11.82
C ASN A 90 19.39 -4.45 -13.12
N THR A 91 18.76 -3.63 -13.94
CA THR A 91 19.23 -3.25 -15.28
C THR A 91 19.63 -1.78 -15.35
N PHE A 92 18.83 -0.89 -14.78
CA PHE A 92 19.07 0.55 -14.78
C PHE A 92 19.93 0.96 -13.58
N LYS A 93 20.63 2.10 -13.71
CA LYS A 93 21.52 2.60 -12.67
C LYS A 93 20.91 3.74 -11.87
N ASN A 94 20.09 4.55 -12.52
CA ASN A 94 19.46 5.72 -11.93
C ASN A 94 17.94 5.56 -11.91
N VAL A 95 17.33 6.11 -10.87
CA VAL A 95 15.88 6.18 -10.73
C VAL A 95 15.49 7.46 -10.01
N HIS A 96 14.34 8.02 -10.36
CA HIS A 96 13.63 8.99 -9.53
C HIS A 96 12.13 8.74 -9.61
N ILE A 97 11.40 9.29 -8.66
CA ILE A 97 9.94 9.12 -8.56
C ILE A 97 9.29 10.50 -8.62
N VAL A 98 8.23 10.63 -9.42
CA VAL A 98 7.35 11.81 -9.42
C VAL A 98 5.97 11.35 -8.99
N GLU A 99 5.48 11.85 -7.86
CA GLU A 99 4.14 11.55 -7.38
C GLU A 99 3.24 12.78 -7.42
N LYS A 100 1.98 12.58 -7.83
CA LYS A 100 1.00 13.65 -8.04
C LYS A 100 -0.29 13.30 -7.33
N HIS A 101 -0.74 14.19 -6.45
CA HIS A 101 -1.99 14.00 -5.70
C HIS A 101 -2.78 15.31 -5.62
N HIS A 102 -4.05 15.17 -5.22
CA HIS A 102 -4.94 16.30 -5.00
C HIS A 102 -4.38 17.27 -3.93
N SER A 103 -4.77 18.55 -4.04
CA SER A 103 -4.27 19.65 -3.20
C SER A 103 -4.46 19.41 -1.69
N ASN A 104 -5.49 18.67 -1.29
CA ASN A 104 -5.78 18.39 0.12
C ASN A 104 -4.92 17.25 0.73
N LYS A 105 -4.00 16.65 -0.03
CA LYS A 105 -3.07 15.66 0.52
C LYS A 105 -1.88 16.36 1.17
N GLU A 106 -1.84 16.33 2.50
CA GLU A 106 -0.83 17.04 3.30
C GLU A 106 0.51 16.29 3.36
N ASP A 107 0.47 14.95 3.43
CA ASP A 107 1.70 14.14 3.48
C ASP A 107 2.44 14.15 2.13
N ALA A 108 3.73 14.38 2.19
CA ALA A 108 4.67 14.31 1.06
C ALA A 108 6.02 13.76 1.54
N PRO A 109 6.59 12.77 0.84
CA PRO A 109 5.98 12.01 -0.24
C PRO A 109 4.91 11.05 0.26
N SER A 110 4.11 10.51 -0.69
CA SER A 110 3.08 9.53 -0.39
C SER A 110 3.67 8.24 0.19
N GLY A 111 2.87 7.49 0.98
CA GLY A 111 3.28 6.20 1.52
C GLY A 111 3.65 5.20 0.42
N THR A 112 2.92 5.19 -0.70
CA THR A 112 3.22 4.33 -1.87
C THR A 112 4.58 4.66 -2.49
N SER A 113 4.91 5.95 -2.63
CA SER A 113 6.20 6.37 -3.20
C SER A 113 7.37 6.01 -2.28
N LYS A 114 7.19 6.14 -0.97
CA LYS A 114 8.19 5.68 0.02
C LYS A 114 8.39 4.17 -0.06
N ASP A 115 7.31 3.40 -0.16
CA ASP A 115 7.36 1.94 -0.23
C ASP A 115 8.10 1.48 -1.49
N VAL A 116 7.82 2.08 -2.66
CA VAL A 116 8.57 1.82 -3.90
C VAL A 116 10.04 2.20 -3.73
N ALA A 117 10.36 3.40 -3.26
CA ALA A 117 11.75 3.84 -3.06
C ALA A 117 12.51 2.92 -2.10
N SER A 118 11.84 2.46 -1.03
CA SER A 118 12.44 1.55 -0.04
C SER A 118 12.75 0.17 -0.63
N SER A 119 11.99 -0.27 -1.65
CA SER A 119 12.25 -1.55 -2.35
C SER A 119 13.40 -1.47 -3.37
N LEU A 120 13.86 -0.27 -3.72
CA LEU A 120 14.88 -0.02 -4.75
C LEU A 120 16.27 0.26 -4.13
N GLU A 121 16.75 -0.64 -3.30
CA GLU A 121 18.06 -0.52 -2.69
C GLU A 121 19.20 -0.48 -3.75
N LYS A 122 20.27 0.28 -3.48
CA LYS A 122 21.49 0.41 -4.31
C LYS A 122 21.31 1.16 -5.63
N MET A 123 20.20 1.84 -5.86
CA MET A 123 20.02 2.73 -7.00
C MET A 123 20.61 4.12 -6.71
N ASN A 124 21.02 4.82 -7.78
CA ASN A 124 21.36 6.24 -7.72
C ASN A 124 20.15 7.07 -8.14
N SER A 125 20.15 8.34 -7.78
CA SER A 125 19.12 9.27 -8.21
C SER A 125 19.77 10.62 -8.55
N GLU A 126 19.56 11.07 -9.77
CA GLU A 126 19.95 12.39 -10.23
C GLU A 126 18.89 13.41 -9.81
N GLU A 127 19.32 14.64 -9.56
CA GLU A 127 18.39 15.73 -9.31
C GLU A 127 17.78 16.21 -10.62
N ILE A 128 16.47 16.44 -10.62
CA ILE A 128 15.78 17.07 -11.74
C ILE A 128 15.32 18.47 -11.35
N GLU A 129 15.46 19.42 -12.24
CA GLU A 129 15.03 20.80 -12.05
C GLU A 129 13.50 20.91 -12.23
N GLY A 130 12.86 21.68 -11.37
CA GLY A 130 11.41 21.92 -11.45
C GLY A 130 10.84 22.60 -10.23
N GLU A 131 9.58 22.96 -10.30
CA GLU A 131 8.80 23.46 -9.16
C GLU A 131 7.96 22.32 -8.58
N TYR A 132 8.25 21.93 -7.34
CA TYR A 132 7.60 20.83 -6.64
C TYR A 132 7.00 21.30 -5.33
N PHE A 133 5.90 20.67 -4.91
CA PHE A 133 5.32 20.87 -3.58
C PHE A 133 6.31 20.43 -2.49
N ALA A 134 6.99 19.32 -2.71
CA ALA A 134 8.08 18.85 -1.87
C ALA A 134 9.06 18.00 -2.68
N THR A 135 10.34 18.04 -2.28
CA THR A 135 11.37 17.12 -2.73
C THR A 135 11.93 16.39 -1.52
N THR A 136 11.91 15.06 -1.56
CA THR A 136 12.37 14.21 -0.45
C THR A 136 13.31 13.15 -0.98
N LYS A 137 14.22 12.67 -0.14
CA LYS A 137 15.14 11.57 -0.47
C LYS A 137 14.86 10.38 0.44
N GLU A 138 14.53 9.26 -0.16
CA GLU A 138 14.31 7.99 0.52
C GLU A 138 15.27 6.94 -0.07
N ASN A 139 16.08 6.28 0.76
CA ASN A 139 17.12 5.34 0.32
C ASN A 139 17.98 5.82 -0.87
N LEU A 140 18.42 7.09 -0.85
CA LEU A 140 19.16 7.78 -1.90
C LEU A 140 18.30 8.11 -3.16
N ILE A 141 17.04 7.75 -3.22
CA ILE A 141 16.14 8.02 -4.35
C ILE A 141 15.41 9.35 -4.11
N ASN A 142 15.47 10.22 -5.09
CA ASN A 142 14.72 11.48 -5.07
C ASN A 142 13.25 11.22 -5.41
N ILE A 143 12.37 11.74 -4.57
CA ILE A 143 10.92 11.73 -4.77
C ILE A 143 10.43 13.17 -4.87
N TYR A 144 9.81 13.48 -5.97
CA TYR A 144 9.25 14.79 -6.30
C TYR A 144 7.74 14.75 -6.16
N SER A 145 7.21 15.54 -5.25
CA SER A 145 5.78 15.58 -4.96
C SER A 145 5.11 16.77 -5.62
N LEU A 146 4.04 16.55 -6.36
CA LEU A 146 3.19 17.57 -6.97
C LEU A 146 1.79 17.53 -6.35
N ARG A 147 1.17 18.69 -6.21
CA ARG A 147 -0.18 18.87 -5.67
C ARG A 147 -1.00 19.78 -6.59
N SER A 148 -2.16 19.29 -7.04
CA SER A 148 -3.13 20.04 -7.84
C SER A 148 -4.51 19.39 -7.71
N ASP A 149 -5.56 20.18 -7.91
CA ASP A 149 -6.93 19.66 -7.94
C ASP A 149 -7.22 18.80 -9.18
N ASP A 150 -6.35 18.85 -10.19
CA ASP A 150 -6.44 18.01 -11.38
C ASP A 150 -5.98 16.56 -11.16
N TYR A 151 -5.31 16.30 -10.04
CA TYR A 151 -4.79 14.95 -9.72
C TYR A 151 -5.65 14.25 -8.68
N LEU A 152 -5.85 12.95 -8.86
CA LEU A 152 -6.37 12.09 -7.81
C LEU A 152 -5.22 11.37 -7.09
N ALA A 153 -4.53 10.48 -7.80
CA ALA A 153 -3.31 9.83 -7.35
C ALA A 153 -2.58 9.29 -8.59
N GLU A 154 -1.37 9.77 -8.82
CA GLU A 154 -0.53 9.33 -9.95
C GLU A 154 0.90 9.15 -9.45
N GLN A 155 1.63 8.23 -10.04
CA GLN A 155 3.04 8.02 -9.76
C GLN A 155 3.79 7.58 -11.02
N GLU A 156 4.84 8.28 -11.33
CA GLU A 156 5.82 7.91 -12.35
C GLU A 156 7.11 7.43 -11.65
N VAL A 157 7.60 6.26 -12.03
CA VAL A 157 8.93 5.77 -11.64
C VAL A 157 9.79 5.76 -12.87
N VAL A 158 10.78 6.64 -12.92
CA VAL A 158 11.60 6.90 -14.09
C VAL A 158 12.96 6.28 -13.89
N PHE A 159 13.27 5.28 -14.68
CA PHE A 159 14.56 4.59 -14.71
C PHE A 159 15.40 5.12 -15.87
N SER A 160 16.68 5.37 -15.65
CA SER A 160 17.55 5.88 -16.70
C SER A 160 18.97 5.31 -16.68
N ASN A 161 19.58 5.36 -17.82
CA ASN A 161 21.01 5.23 -18.02
C ASN A 161 21.47 6.25 -19.08
N THR A 162 22.72 6.20 -19.54
CA THR A 162 23.28 7.17 -20.48
C THR A 162 22.55 7.24 -21.84
N PHE A 163 21.83 6.19 -22.23
CA PHE A 163 21.33 6.03 -23.60
C PHE A 163 19.81 5.87 -23.71
N GLU A 164 19.14 5.61 -22.61
CA GLU A 164 17.70 5.36 -22.61
C GLU A 164 17.05 5.71 -21.27
N GLU A 165 15.76 5.94 -21.32
CA GLU A 165 14.88 6.13 -20.18
C GLU A 165 13.70 5.18 -20.28
N PHE A 166 13.29 4.62 -19.17
CA PHE A 166 12.10 3.77 -19.07
C PHE A 166 11.20 4.28 -17.96
N ILE A 167 9.93 4.54 -18.28
CA ILE A 167 8.96 5.13 -17.38
C ILE A 167 7.84 4.12 -17.06
N LEU A 168 7.64 3.86 -15.79
CA LEU A 168 6.44 3.20 -15.30
C LEU A 168 5.47 4.28 -14.79
N ASP A 169 4.41 4.54 -15.54
CA ASP A 169 3.37 5.51 -15.16
C ASP A 169 2.10 4.79 -14.71
N HIS A 170 1.66 5.14 -13.51
CA HIS A 170 0.43 4.62 -12.93
C HIS A 170 -0.49 5.76 -12.50
N LYS A 171 -1.73 5.74 -12.98
CA LYS A 171 -2.75 6.75 -12.71
C LYS A 171 -4.04 6.14 -12.18
N VAL A 172 -4.51 6.62 -11.05
CA VAL A 172 -5.83 6.31 -10.51
C VAL A 172 -6.82 7.39 -10.96
N ASN A 173 -7.83 7.01 -11.72
CA ASN A 173 -8.87 7.93 -12.19
C ASN A 173 -10.13 7.91 -11.31
N ASP A 174 -10.36 6.83 -10.58
CA ASP A 174 -11.48 6.66 -9.65
C ASP A 174 -11.06 5.73 -8.51
N ARG A 175 -11.51 6.01 -7.29
CA ARG A 175 -11.25 5.16 -6.12
C ARG A 175 -11.77 3.73 -6.24
N LYS A 176 -12.71 3.48 -7.17
CA LYS A 176 -13.15 2.12 -7.53
C LYS A 176 -12.02 1.21 -8.03
N ALA A 177 -10.89 1.78 -8.47
CA ALA A 177 -9.68 1.01 -8.80
C ALA A 177 -9.21 0.11 -7.64
N TYR A 178 -9.50 0.47 -6.39
CA TYR A 178 -9.15 -0.35 -5.22
C TYR A 178 -10.00 -1.61 -5.06
N LEU A 179 -11.18 -1.69 -5.70
CA LEU A 179 -12.04 -2.89 -5.67
C LEU A 179 -11.35 -4.10 -6.28
N THR A 180 -10.57 -3.92 -7.34
CA THR A 180 -9.78 -5.00 -7.95
C THR A 180 -8.81 -5.63 -6.95
N GLY A 181 -8.14 -4.82 -6.14
CA GLY A 181 -7.25 -5.32 -5.09
C GLY A 181 -8.00 -6.06 -3.98
N ILE A 182 -9.19 -5.58 -3.60
CA ILE A 182 -10.05 -6.28 -2.62
C ILE A 182 -10.45 -7.65 -3.16
N GLU A 183 -10.83 -7.75 -4.44
CA GLU A 183 -11.17 -9.02 -5.10
C GLU A 183 -9.97 -9.99 -5.13
N ILE A 184 -8.77 -9.50 -5.44
CA ILE A 184 -7.53 -10.29 -5.40
C ILE A 184 -7.30 -10.82 -3.99
N VAL A 185 -7.33 -9.93 -2.98
CA VAL A 185 -7.12 -10.34 -1.58
C VAL A 185 -8.12 -11.39 -1.15
N LEU A 186 -9.40 -11.22 -1.42
CA LEU A 186 -10.44 -12.19 -1.06
C LEU A 186 -10.19 -13.56 -1.69
N ARG A 187 -9.79 -13.60 -2.96
CA ARG A 187 -9.48 -14.85 -3.67
C ARG A 187 -8.26 -15.55 -3.08
N GLU A 188 -7.19 -14.81 -2.84
CA GLU A 188 -5.92 -15.41 -2.40
C GLU A 188 -5.92 -15.75 -0.90
N MET A 189 -6.72 -15.05 -0.08
CA MET A 189 -6.79 -15.29 1.37
C MET A 189 -7.19 -16.71 1.77
N GLU A 190 -7.85 -17.48 0.89
CA GLU A 190 -8.13 -18.89 1.16
C GLU A 190 -6.84 -19.69 1.41
N ASN A 191 -5.78 -19.37 0.65
CA ASN A 191 -4.49 -20.06 0.69
C ASN A 191 -3.50 -19.43 1.69
N VAL A 192 -3.76 -18.21 2.17
CA VAL A 192 -2.90 -17.55 3.15
C VAL A 192 -3.10 -18.18 4.53
N ASN A 193 -2.05 -18.81 5.07
CA ASN A 193 -2.04 -19.44 6.39
C ASN A 193 -1.00 -18.84 7.35
N SER A 194 -0.36 -17.75 6.94
CA SER A 194 0.66 -17.04 7.73
C SER A 194 0.54 -15.54 7.44
N TYR A 195 1.47 -14.75 7.97
CA TYR A 195 1.55 -13.31 7.72
C TYR A 195 2.07 -13.02 6.31
N VAL A 196 1.36 -12.15 5.59
CA VAL A 196 1.77 -11.58 4.29
C VAL A 196 1.71 -10.05 4.35
N TYR A 197 2.62 -9.39 3.66
CA TYR A 197 2.65 -7.94 3.55
C TYR A 197 2.67 -7.52 2.07
N GLY A 198 1.81 -6.57 1.72
CA GLY A 198 1.68 -6.02 0.37
C GLY A 198 0.78 -6.84 -0.56
N LEU A 199 0.03 -6.14 -1.39
CA LEU A 199 -0.82 -6.76 -2.41
C LEU A 199 0.02 -7.52 -3.45
N GLU A 200 1.20 -7.00 -3.76
CA GLU A 200 2.16 -7.59 -4.70
C GLU A 200 2.60 -9.00 -4.29
N THR A 201 2.66 -9.31 -3.00
CA THR A 201 3.01 -10.65 -2.52
C THR A 201 1.92 -11.64 -2.89
N LEU A 202 0.65 -11.30 -2.64
CA LEU A 202 -0.48 -12.14 -3.03
C LEU A 202 -0.59 -12.29 -4.56
N MET A 203 -0.26 -11.24 -5.32
CA MET A 203 -0.29 -11.30 -6.78
C MET A 203 0.82 -12.19 -7.37
N LYS A 204 2.00 -12.24 -6.76
CA LYS A 204 3.11 -13.12 -7.18
C LYS A 204 2.73 -14.59 -6.99
N GLU A 205 2.14 -14.94 -5.85
CA GLU A 205 1.67 -16.31 -5.56
C GLU A 205 0.59 -16.78 -6.55
N ALA A 206 -0.21 -15.87 -7.10
CA ALA A 206 -1.24 -16.16 -8.10
C ALA A 206 -0.68 -16.30 -9.54
N MET A 207 0.56 -15.88 -9.80
CA MET A 207 1.21 -15.92 -11.12
C MET A 207 2.14 -17.12 -11.31
N ASP A 208 2.48 -17.83 -10.25
CA ASP A 208 3.26 -19.06 -10.24
C ASP A 208 2.34 -20.31 -10.31
#